data_b32a72929af35949d45d26cff563c0fe
#
_entry.id   b32a72929af35949d45d26cff563c0fe
#
_cell.length_a   1.000
_cell.length_b   1.000
_cell.length_c   1.000
_cell.angle_alpha   90.00
_cell.angle_beta   90.00
_cell.angle_gamma   90.00
#
_symmetry.space_group_name_H-M   'P 1'
#
loop_
_entity.id
_entity.type
_entity.pdbx_description
1 polymer ?
#
loop_
_entity_poly.entity_id
_entity_poly.type
_entity_poly.pdbx_seq_one_letter_code
_entity_poly.pdbx_strand_id
1 'polypeptide(L)'
;MVRFLGINIPDNKNINIALTYIYGIGQSLSEELLEEAGINFAKKAKDLTPAELNTIKELLEKKQIKTEGDLRREIRRNIQRLINTGSYRGMRHIKRLPVRGQRTKTNSRTVRGNVRKTVGSGKRKAPTPT
;
A
#
# COMPACT_ATOMS: atom_id res chain seq x y z
N MET A 1 8.62 1.18 -19.53
CA MET A 1 8.14 0.82 -18.18
C MET A 1 9.19 -0.02 -17.48
N VAL A 2 9.74 0.52 -16.41
CA VAL A 2 10.73 -0.23 -15.59
C VAL A 2 9.97 -1.25 -14.75
N ARG A 3 10.40 -2.51 -14.81
CA ARG A 3 9.83 -3.59 -14.00
C ARG A 3 10.75 -3.90 -12.82
N PHE A 4 10.24 -3.74 -11.59
CA PHE A 4 11.00 -4.03 -10.37
C PHE A 4 10.16 -4.90 -9.43
N LEU A 5 10.73 -5.97 -8.88
CA LEU A 5 10.04 -6.97 -8.04
C LEU A 5 8.73 -7.51 -8.66
N GLY A 6 8.68 -7.62 -9.98
CA GLY A 6 7.50 -8.09 -10.70
C GLY A 6 6.44 -7.04 -10.99
N ILE A 7 6.62 -5.79 -10.54
CA ILE A 7 5.68 -4.68 -10.70
C ILE A 7 6.21 -3.66 -11.68
N ASN A 8 5.31 -3.10 -12.47
CA ASN A 8 5.63 -2.01 -13.37
C ASN A 8 5.63 -0.68 -12.60
N ILE A 9 6.76 -0.02 -12.56
CA ILE A 9 6.95 1.27 -11.92
C ILE A 9 6.75 2.38 -12.96
N PRO A 10 6.09 3.51 -12.61
CA PRO A 10 5.89 4.63 -13.52
C PRO A 10 7.22 5.32 -13.87
N ASP A 11 7.54 5.36 -15.15
CA ASP A 11 8.81 5.88 -15.67
C ASP A 11 9.04 7.37 -15.43
N ASN A 12 7.94 8.15 -15.43
CA ASN A 12 8.00 9.61 -15.35
C ASN A 12 8.12 10.16 -13.91
N LYS A 13 8.02 9.31 -12.91
CA LYS A 13 8.12 9.70 -11.50
C LYS A 13 9.57 9.66 -11.02
N ASN A 14 9.86 10.49 -10.01
CA ASN A 14 11.12 10.39 -9.28
C ASN A 14 11.18 9.05 -8.57
N ILE A 15 12.39 8.51 -8.42
CA ILE A 15 12.57 7.13 -7.90
C ILE A 15 12.01 6.97 -6.48
N ASN A 16 12.14 7.96 -5.61
CA ASN A 16 11.60 7.92 -4.27
C ASN A 16 10.07 7.71 -4.25
N ILE A 17 9.36 8.36 -5.19
CA ILE A 17 7.91 8.19 -5.34
C ILE A 17 7.60 6.89 -6.11
N ALA A 18 8.39 6.55 -7.11
CA ALA A 18 8.16 5.36 -7.91
C ALA A 18 8.25 4.06 -7.07
N LEU A 19 9.16 3.98 -6.11
CA LEU A 19 9.28 2.85 -5.20
C LEU A 19 8.05 2.67 -4.29
N THR A 20 7.33 3.74 -3.95
CA THR A 20 6.12 3.64 -3.12
C THR A 20 4.93 2.96 -3.81
N TYR A 21 5.01 2.72 -5.12
CA TYR A 21 4.01 1.91 -5.83
C TYR A 21 4.11 0.41 -5.49
N ILE A 22 5.22 0.01 -4.87
CA ILE A 22 5.42 -1.37 -4.41
C ILE A 22 4.79 -1.52 -3.02
N TYR A 23 3.87 -2.46 -2.89
CA TYR A 23 3.21 -2.71 -1.61
C TYR A 23 4.22 -3.17 -0.54
N GLY A 24 4.33 -2.39 0.52
CA GLY A 24 5.28 -2.60 1.62
C GLY A 24 6.42 -1.58 1.63
N ILE A 25 6.57 -0.76 0.59
CA ILE A 25 7.55 0.33 0.57
C ILE A 25 6.80 1.65 0.70
N GLY A 26 7.01 2.35 1.81
CA GLY A 26 6.53 3.71 2.04
C GLY A 26 7.58 4.74 1.67
N GLN A 27 7.24 6.02 1.79
CA GLN A 27 8.15 7.12 1.45
C GLN A 27 9.44 7.07 2.29
N SER A 28 9.33 6.96 3.62
CA SER A 28 10.50 6.94 4.51
C SER A 28 11.43 5.76 4.20
N LEU A 29 10.88 4.57 3.96
CA LEU A 29 11.66 3.40 3.59
C LEU A 29 12.30 3.55 2.20
N SER A 30 11.59 4.17 1.26
CA SER A 30 12.14 4.48 -0.07
C SER A 30 13.34 5.41 0.03
N GLU A 31 13.25 6.47 0.83
CA GLU A 31 14.32 7.42 1.04
C GLU A 31 15.53 6.76 1.71
N GLU A 32 15.31 5.96 2.75
CA GLU A 32 16.35 5.20 3.44
C GLU A 32 17.11 4.24 2.50
N LEU A 33 16.36 3.50 1.67
CA LEU A 33 16.97 2.58 0.69
C LEU A 33 17.80 3.29 -0.37
N LEU A 34 17.34 4.45 -0.84
CA LEU A 34 18.03 5.24 -1.84
C LEU A 34 19.27 5.91 -1.27
N GLU A 35 19.22 6.37 -0.02
CA GLU A 35 20.37 6.93 0.70
C GLU A 35 21.47 5.88 0.87
N GLU A 36 21.12 4.68 1.35
CA GLU A 36 22.08 3.57 1.49
C GLU A 36 22.63 3.08 0.14
N ALA A 37 21.83 3.14 -0.92
CA ALA A 37 22.26 2.81 -2.28
C ALA A 37 23.09 3.92 -2.94
N GLY A 38 23.16 5.11 -2.35
CA GLY A 38 23.86 6.28 -2.92
C GLY A 38 23.18 6.83 -4.19
N ILE A 39 21.86 6.65 -4.33
CA ILE A 39 21.10 7.05 -5.51
C ILE A 39 20.38 8.38 -5.24
N ASN A 40 20.50 9.32 -6.15
CA ASN A 40 19.81 10.62 -6.02
C ASN A 40 18.28 10.46 -6.11
N PHE A 41 17.56 10.99 -5.14
CA PHE A 41 16.09 10.94 -5.05
C PHE A 41 15.36 11.58 -6.22
N ALA A 42 15.96 12.62 -6.82
CA ALA A 42 15.39 13.34 -7.97
C ALA A 42 15.53 12.58 -9.30
N LYS A 43 16.33 11.50 -9.34
CA LYS A 43 16.51 10.67 -10.52
C LYS A 43 15.17 10.05 -10.92
N LYS A 44 14.85 10.06 -12.22
CA LYS A 44 13.61 9.43 -12.71
C LYS A 44 13.77 7.92 -12.77
N ALA A 45 12.66 7.21 -12.57
CA ALA A 45 12.65 5.75 -12.60
C ALA A 45 13.17 5.18 -13.95
N LYS A 46 12.92 5.86 -15.07
CA LYS A 46 13.41 5.47 -16.40
C LYS A 46 14.93 5.51 -16.55
N ASP A 47 15.60 6.38 -15.78
CA ASP A 47 17.03 6.65 -15.90
C ASP A 47 17.87 5.74 -14.96
N LEU A 48 17.20 4.79 -14.28
CA LEU A 48 17.88 3.82 -13.42
C LEU A 48 18.61 2.77 -14.22
N THR A 49 19.81 2.48 -13.79
CA THR A 49 20.60 1.38 -14.33
C THR A 49 20.17 0.04 -13.72
N PRO A 50 20.33 -1.08 -14.45
CA PRO A 50 20.07 -2.41 -13.88
C PRO A 50 20.89 -2.71 -12.62
N ALA A 51 22.12 -2.17 -12.53
CA ALA A 51 22.97 -2.30 -11.36
C ALA A 51 22.36 -1.64 -10.13
N GLU A 52 21.85 -0.41 -10.26
CA GLU A 52 21.19 0.31 -9.16
C GLU A 52 19.92 -0.42 -8.67
N LEU A 53 19.16 -1.01 -9.59
CA LEU A 53 17.99 -1.82 -9.24
C LEU A 53 18.39 -3.06 -8.44
N ASN A 54 19.48 -3.73 -8.83
CA ASN A 54 20.00 -4.88 -8.09
C ASN A 54 20.48 -4.48 -6.69
N THR A 55 21.17 -3.35 -6.55
CA THR A 55 21.59 -2.83 -5.24
C THR A 55 20.41 -2.60 -4.31
N ILE A 56 19.32 -1.97 -4.81
CA ILE A 56 18.10 -1.76 -4.02
C ILE A 56 17.49 -3.10 -3.61
N LYS A 57 17.49 -4.10 -4.50
CA LYS A 57 16.97 -5.44 -4.21
C LYS A 57 17.80 -6.14 -3.12
N GLU A 58 19.10 -6.09 -3.20
CA GLU A 58 20.01 -6.64 -2.19
C GLU A 58 19.81 -5.99 -0.81
N LEU A 59 19.63 -4.67 -0.77
CA LEU A 59 19.31 -3.95 0.47
C LEU A 59 17.98 -4.39 1.09
N LEU A 60 16.95 -4.60 0.26
CA LEU A 60 15.67 -5.12 0.73
C LEU A 60 15.81 -6.53 1.32
N GLU A 61 16.57 -7.39 0.67
CA GLU A 61 16.85 -8.75 1.13
C GLU A 61 17.69 -8.74 2.42
N LYS A 62 18.73 -7.91 2.49
CA LYS A 62 19.59 -7.73 3.68
C LYS A 62 18.77 -7.25 4.89
N LYS A 63 17.86 -6.32 4.70
CA LYS A 63 16.95 -5.81 5.75
C LYS A 63 15.78 -6.75 6.02
N GLN A 64 15.64 -7.86 5.31
CA GLN A 64 14.54 -8.82 5.40
C GLN A 64 13.15 -8.17 5.26
N ILE A 65 13.04 -7.12 4.45
CA ILE A 65 11.80 -6.40 4.23
C ILE A 65 10.91 -7.19 3.28
N LYS A 66 9.77 -7.62 3.79
CA LYS A 66 8.77 -8.33 2.98
C LYS A 66 7.96 -7.34 2.16
N THR A 67 7.85 -7.61 0.86
CA THR A 67 7.10 -6.78 -0.07
C THR A 67 6.05 -7.61 -0.80
N GLU A 68 5.08 -6.94 -1.38
CA GLU A 68 4.07 -7.49 -2.28
C GLU A 68 3.42 -8.81 -1.80
N GLY A 69 3.66 -9.90 -2.50
CA GLY A 69 3.04 -11.19 -2.25
C GLY A 69 3.37 -11.76 -0.88
N ASP A 70 4.61 -11.63 -0.43
CA ASP A 70 5.06 -12.15 0.87
C ASP A 70 4.42 -11.39 2.02
N LEU A 71 4.38 -10.07 1.93
CA LEU A 71 3.70 -9.23 2.92
C LEU A 71 2.20 -9.50 2.96
N ARG A 72 1.55 -9.63 1.79
CA ARG A 72 0.12 -9.98 1.71
C ARG A 72 -0.18 -11.35 2.33
N ARG A 73 0.69 -12.34 2.11
CA ARG A 73 0.56 -13.67 2.71
C ARG A 73 0.72 -13.61 4.22
N GLU A 74 1.68 -12.85 4.70
CA GLU A 74 1.89 -12.68 6.13
C GLU A 74 0.71 -12.01 6.83
N ILE A 75 0.21 -10.92 6.28
CA ILE A 75 -0.97 -10.22 6.82
C ILE A 75 -2.17 -11.16 6.86
N ARG A 76 -2.43 -11.91 5.77
CA ARG A 76 -3.52 -12.90 5.74
C ARG A 76 -3.33 -13.97 6.80
N ARG A 77 -2.13 -14.49 6.97
CA ARG A 77 -1.81 -15.50 7.99
C ARG A 77 -2.08 -14.97 9.41
N ASN A 78 -1.68 -13.73 9.67
CA ASN A 78 -1.91 -13.09 10.96
C ASN A 78 -3.40 -12.91 11.25
N ILE A 79 -4.19 -12.46 10.28
CA ILE A 79 -5.65 -12.34 10.40
C ILE A 79 -6.29 -13.73 10.59
N GLN A 80 -5.88 -14.73 9.80
CA GLN A 80 -6.40 -16.08 9.90
C GLN A 80 -6.11 -16.70 11.27
N ARG A 81 -4.93 -16.44 11.84
CA ARG A 81 -4.61 -16.86 13.21
C ARG A 81 -5.58 -16.27 14.24
N LEU A 82 -5.91 -14.96 14.13
CA LEU A 82 -6.88 -14.33 15.03
C LEU A 82 -8.29 -14.92 14.89
N ILE A 83 -8.67 -15.31 13.68
CA ILE A 83 -9.94 -15.97 13.39
C ILE A 83 -9.96 -17.38 14.01
N ASN A 84 -8.90 -18.16 13.80
CA ASN A 84 -8.81 -19.53 14.29
C ASN A 84 -8.78 -19.61 15.83
N THR A 85 -8.18 -18.62 16.47
CA THR A 85 -8.18 -18.54 17.95
C THR A 85 -9.51 -18.05 18.53
N GLY A 86 -10.51 -17.72 17.70
CA GLY A 86 -11.83 -17.23 18.16
C GLY A 86 -11.78 -15.88 18.89
N SER A 87 -10.70 -15.10 18.71
CA SER A 87 -10.53 -13.83 19.40
C SER A 87 -11.59 -12.80 18.99
N TYR A 88 -11.89 -11.83 19.87
CA TYR A 88 -12.80 -10.72 19.54
C TYR A 88 -12.39 -9.99 18.25
N ARG A 89 -11.09 -9.74 18.07
CA ARG A 89 -10.55 -9.14 16.84
C ARG A 89 -10.80 -10.03 15.63
N GLY A 90 -10.65 -11.34 15.75
CA GLY A 90 -10.94 -12.31 14.68
C GLY A 90 -12.41 -12.26 14.26
N MET A 91 -13.34 -12.25 15.23
CA MET A 91 -14.77 -12.10 14.94
C MET A 91 -15.08 -10.78 14.21
N ARG A 92 -14.41 -9.69 14.58
CA ARG A 92 -14.57 -8.39 13.90
C ARG A 92 -14.08 -8.46 12.44
N HIS A 93 -12.97 -9.15 12.18
CA HIS A 93 -12.48 -9.37 10.81
C HIS A 93 -13.46 -10.19 9.96
N ILE A 94 -14.03 -11.27 10.51
CA ILE A 94 -15.06 -12.08 9.82
C ILE A 94 -16.26 -11.21 9.43
N LYS A 95 -16.75 -10.39 10.37
CA LYS A 95 -17.92 -9.52 10.17
C LYS A 95 -17.60 -8.26 9.34
N ARG A 96 -16.35 -8.06 8.92
CA ARG A 96 -15.88 -6.83 8.23
C ARG A 96 -16.24 -5.56 9.00
N LEU A 97 -16.02 -5.58 10.32
CA LEU A 97 -16.29 -4.47 11.22
C LEU A 97 -14.96 -3.91 11.76
N PRO A 98 -14.95 -2.64 12.21
CA PRO A 98 -13.77 -2.05 12.83
C PRO A 98 -13.27 -2.91 13.99
N VAL A 99 -11.95 -3.14 14.04
CA VAL A 99 -11.31 -4.05 15.02
C VAL A 99 -10.67 -3.34 16.21
N ARG A 100 -10.57 -2.00 16.16
CA ARG A 100 -9.88 -1.16 17.15
C ARG A 100 -10.85 -0.41 18.09
N GLY A 101 -12.05 -0.94 18.32
CA GLY A 101 -13.00 -0.33 19.24
C GLY A 101 -13.72 0.91 18.72
N GLN A 102 -13.63 1.22 17.43
CA GLN A 102 -14.34 2.37 16.85
C GLN A 102 -15.86 2.20 16.97
N ARG A 103 -16.54 3.33 17.12
CA ARG A 103 -18.01 3.38 17.19
C ARG A 103 -18.62 2.93 15.85
N THR A 104 -19.60 2.05 15.91
CA THR A 104 -20.26 1.50 14.72
C THR A 104 -21.70 1.98 14.53
N LYS A 105 -22.29 2.67 15.54
CA LYS A 105 -23.67 3.15 15.50
C LYS A 105 -23.88 4.26 14.45
N THR A 106 -22.88 5.15 14.26
CA THR A 106 -23.03 6.36 13.46
C THR A 106 -22.31 6.33 12.12
N ASN A 107 -21.13 5.75 12.03
CA ASN A 107 -20.33 5.71 10.80
C ASN A 107 -19.73 4.33 10.57
N SER A 108 -20.47 3.44 9.93
CA SER A 108 -19.98 2.11 9.57
C SER A 108 -19.46 2.01 8.12
N ARG A 109 -19.42 3.12 7.38
CA ARG A 109 -19.09 3.12 5.95
C ARG A 109 -17.64 2.86 5.66
N THR A 110 -16.72 3.35 6.51
CA THR A 110 -15.27 3.28 6.29
C THR A 110 -14.76 1.86 6.06
N VAL A 111 -15.25 0.89 6.82
CA VAL A 111 -14.82 -0.52 6.71
C VAL A 111 -15.61 -1.28 5.64
N ARG A 112 -16.88 -0.91 5.43
CA ARG A 112 -17.76 -1.57 4.46
C ARG A 112 -17.58 -1.06 3.03
N GLY A 113 -16.83 0.04 2.83
CA GLY A 113 -16.61 0.63 1.51
C GLY A 113 -17.88 1.20 0.86
N ASN A 114 -18.91 1.52 1.64
CA ASN A 114 -20.14 2.08 1.12
C ASN A 114 -19.92 3.52 0.67
N VAL A 115 -20.11 3.77 -0.62
CA VAL A 115 -20.08 5.12 -1.19
C VAL A 115 -21.44 5.78 -1.01
N ARG A 116 -21.45 7.03 -0.53
CA ARG A 116 -22.67 7.81 -0.44
C ARG A 116 -23.20 8.13 -1.84
N LYS A 117 -24.39 7.62 -2.19
CA LYS A 117 -25.10 8.05 -3.37
C LYS A 117 -26.05 9.18 -2.97
N THR A 118 -25.76 10.40 -3.39
CA THR A 118 -26.67 11.53 -3.22
C THR A 118 -27.47 11.70 -4.50
N VAL A 119 -28.77 11.76 -4.38
CA VAL A 119 -29.66 12.13 -5.49
C VAL A 119 -29.73 13.65 -5.50
N GLY A 120 -29.31 14.27 -6.59
CA GLY A 120 -29.49 15.70 -6.79
C GLY A 120 -30.95 16.06 -6.95
N SER A 121 -31.32 17.34 -6.76
CA SER A 121 -32.70 17.84 -6.80
C SER A 121 -33.34 17.84 -8.21
N GLY A 122 -32.85 17.10 -9.17
CA GLY A 122 -33.38 16.96 -10.52
C GLY A 122 -33.16 18.16 -11.45
N LYS A 123 -32.94 19.36 -10.93
CA LYS A 123 -32.76 20.60 -11.71
C LYS A 123 -31.29 20.92 -12.05
N ARG A 124 -30.34 20.36 -11.34
CA ARG A 124 -28.89 20.52 -11.64
C ARG A 124 -28.18 19.16 -11.50
N LYS A 125 -27.32 18.86 -12.47
CA LYS A 125 -26.37 17.73 -12.29
C LYS A 125 -25.52 18.00 -11.05
N ALA A 126 -25.36 16.99 -10.19
CA ALA A 126 -24.43 17.09 -9.09
C ALA A 126 -23.04 17.45 -9.65
N PRO A 127 -22.33 18.42 -9.04
CA PRO A 127 -20.96 18.73 -9.47
C PRO A 127 -20.13 17.46 -9.33
N THR A 128 -19.42 17.11 -10.38
CA THR A 128 -18.42 16.04 -10.33
C THR A 128 -17.38 16.41 -9.26
N PRO A 129 -17.04 15.51 -8.33
CA PRO A 129 -15.95 15.77 -7.41
C PRO A 129 -14.66 15.97 -8.20
N THR A 130 -14.03 17.12 -8.01
CA THR A 130 -12.67 17.44 -8.51
C THR A 130 -11.63 16.65 -7.75
#